data_ff09ed595f7966f4f1a4ba8f8077ee4d
#
_entry.id   ff09ed595f7966f4f1a4ba8f8077ee4d
#
_cell.length_a   1.000
_cell.length_b   1.000
_cell.length_c   1.000
_cell.angle_alpha   90.00
_cell.angle_beta   90.00
_cell.angle_gamma   90.00
#
_symmetry.space_group_name_H-M   'P 1'
#
loop_
_entity.id
_entity.type
_entity.pdbx_description
1 polymer ?
#
loop_
_entity_poly.entity_id
_entity_poly.type
_entity_poly.pdbx_seq_one_letter_code
_entity_poly.pdbx_strand_id
1 'polypeptide(L)'
;GKNFRNEGMDKNHNPEFTCLELYVQYKDYNWMMSFTEKLLERICIAVNGSEETTIDGKTISFKAPYRRLPILDAIKEKTGYDLNGKSEEEIRQVCKELKMEIDDTMGKGKLIDEIFGEFCEGTFIQPTFITDYPVEMSPLTKMHRSKPGLTERFELMVNGKELANAYSELNDPIDQEERFKDQLRLSEKGDDEAMFIDQDFLRALQFGMPPTSGIGIGIDRLTMLMTGKSYIQEVLFFPQMRPEKITPKDAPAKYMELGIAEDWVPVIQKAGYNTVADMQDVNPQKLHQDICGINKKYKLELTNPSV
;
A
#
# COMPACT_ATOMS: atom_id res chain seq x y z
N GLY A 1 5.51 17.01 -4.91
CA GLY A 1 6.70 16.89 -4.05
C GLY A 1 7.06 15.46 -3.79
N LYS A 2 8.20 15.24 -3.15
CA LYS A 2 8.62 13.93 -2.64
C LYS A 2 8.08 13.76 -1.22
N ASN A 3 7.48 12.60 -0.98
CA ASN A 3 7.00 12.19 0.33
C ASN A 3 7.78 10.96 0.80
N PHE A 4 7.92 10.83 2.12
CA PHE A 4 8.66 9.75 2.76
C PHE A 4 7.75 9.10 3.80
N ARG A 5 7.54 7.78 3.67
CA ARG A 5 6.77 6.99 4.63
C ARG A 5 7.54 5.74 5.01
N ASN A 6 7.42 5.33 6.27
CA ASN A 6 8.02 4.10 6.77
C ASN A 6 7.18 2.87 6.36
N GLU A 7 6.93 2.75 5.06
CA GLU A 7 6.20 1.63 4.48
C GLU A 7 7.18 0.57 3.96
N GLY A 8 6.72 -0.66 3.85
CA GLY A 8 7.49 -1.74 3.23
C GLY A 8 7.73 -1.49 1.75
N MET A 9 8.72 -2.19 1.20
CA MET A 9 8.98 -2.18 -0.25
C MET A 9 8.30 -3.38 -0.90
N ASP A 10 7.33 -3.12 -1.77
CA ASP A 10 6.66 -4.11 -2.60
C ASP A 10 6.48 -3.62 -4.04
N LYS A 11 5.65 -4.26 -4.82
CA LYS A 11 5.39 -3.89 -6.21
C LYS A 11 4.68 -2.53 -6.37
N ASN A 12 3.98 -2.04 -5.32
CA ASN A 12 3.16 -0.83 -5.35
C ASN A 12 3.68 0.27 -4.42
N HIS A 13 4.61 -0.05 -3.50
CA HIS A 13 5.10 0.85 -2.46
C HIS A 13 6.61 0.99 -2.51
N ASN A 14 7.06 2.23 -2.35
CA ASN A 14 8.45 2.61 -2.15
C ASN A 14 8.51 3.67 -1.03
N PRO A 15 9.46 3.60 -0.09
CA PRO A 15 9.53 4.55 1.03
C PRO A 15 9.61 6.02 0.61
N GLU A 16 10.23 6.30 -0.53
CA GLU A 16 10.20 7.60 -1.20
C GLU A 16 9.29 7.53 -2.42
N PHE A 17 8.29 8.40 -2.49
CA PHE A 17 7.36 8.47 -3.63
C PHE A 17 7.00 9.92 -3.95
N THR A 18 6.46 10.13 -5.16
CA THR A 18 6.05 11.45 -5.62
C THR A 18 4.54 11.61 -5.50
N CYS A 19 4.11 12.71 -4.87
CA CYS A 19 2.71 13.09 -4.78
C CYS A 19 2.49 14.49 -5.40
N LEU A 20 1.39 14.64 -6.13
CA LEU A 20 0.82 15.94 -6.47
C LEU A 20 -0.23 16.27 -5.41
N GLU A 21 -0.13 17.45 -4.82
CA GLU A 21 -1.17 18.01 -3.95
C GLU A 21 -1.69 19.32 -4.54
N LEU A 22 -2.98 19.51 -4.41
CA LEU A 22 -3.62 20.73 -4.90
C LEU A 22 -4.84 21.05 -4.03
N TYR A 23 -5.03 22.36 -3.74
CA TYR A 23 -6.11 22.88 -2.92
C TYR A 23 -6.82 24.00 -3.66
N VAL A 24 -8.17 23.92 -3.72
CA VAL A 24 -8.99 24.88 -4.46
C VAL A 24 -10.05 25.47 -3.53
N GLN A 25 -9.91 26.77 -3.24
CA GLN A 25 -10.86 27.48 -2.39
C GLN A 25 -12.22 27.66 -3.11
N TYR A 26 -13.30 27.70 -2.29
CA TYR A 26 -14.70 27.78 -2.71
C TYR A 26 -15.15 26.64 -3.62
N LYS A 27 -14.50 25.47 -3.48
CA LYS A 27 -14.88 24.20 -4.10
C LYS A 27 -15.07 23.14 -3.05
N ASP A 28 -15.79 22.08 -3.42
CA ASP A 28 -16.04 20.90 -2.59
C ASP A 28 -15.58 19.61 -3.28
N TYR A 29 -15.70 18.49 -2.58
CA TYR A 29 -15.28 17.18 -3.10
C TYR A 29 -16.04 16.75 -4.37
N ASN A 30 -17.27 17.22 -4.59
CA ASN A 30 -18.02 16.93 -5.83
C ASN A 30 -17.40 17.62 -7.04
N TRP A 31 -17.00 18.89 -6.87
CA TRP A 31 -16.26 19.61 -7.89
C TRP A 31 -14.91 18.93 -8.14
N MET A 32 -14.24 18.47 -7.08
CA MET A 32 -12.94 17.81 -7.17
C MET A 32 -13.04 16.49 -7.92
N MET A 33 -14.09 15.69 -7.74
CA MET A 33 -14.34 14.50 -8.56
C MET A 33 -14.40 14.84 -10.05
N SER A 34 -15.19 15.84 -10.41
CA SER A 34 -15.34 16.27 -11.82
C SER A 34 -14.06 16.87 -12.41
N PHE A 35 -13.25 17.53 -11.59
CA PHE A 35 -11.93 18.01 -11.98
C PHE A 35 -10.97 16.84 -12.23
N THR A 36 -10.94 15.87 -11.31
CA THR A 36 -10.08 14.68 -11.40
C THR A 36 -10.39 13.84 -12.64
N GLU A 37 -11.66 13.64 -12.95
CA GLU A 37 -12.10 12.96 -14.19
C GLU A 37 -11.48 13.61 -15.43
N LYS A 38 -11.65 14.93 -15.57
CA LYS A 38 -11.13 15.69 -16.72
C LYS A 38 -9.60 15.71 -16.77
N LEU A 39 -8.94 15.81 -15.61
CA LEU A 39 -7.49 15.81 -15.52
C LEU A 39 -6.91 14.49 -16.01
N LEU A 40 -7.41 13.36 -15.49
CA LEU A 40 -6.90 12.05 -15.83
C LEU A 40 -7.21 11.64 -17.27
N GLU A 41 -8.41 11.95 -17.78
CA GLU A 41 -8.76 11.74 -19.18
C GLU A 41 -7.79 12.51 -20.11
N ARG A 42 -7.52 13.78 -19.82
CA ARG A 42 -6.57 14.59 -20.61
C ARG A 42 -5.14 14.06 -20.54
N ILE A 43 -4.70 13.59 -19.36
CA ILE A 43 -3.37 12.99 -19.21
C ILE A 43 -3.30 11.71 -20.05
N CYS A 44 -4.31 10.85 -19.97
CA CYS A 44 -4.32 9.59 -20.72
C CYS A 44 -4.27 9.84 -22.24
N ILE A 45 -5.07 10.78 -22.74
CA ILE A 45 -5.03 11.19 -24.16
C ILE A 45 -3.66 11.76 -24.54
N ALA A 46 -3.06 12.59 -23.69
CA ALA A 46 -1.77 13.21 -23.98
C ALA A 46 -0.62 12.19 -24.03
N VAL A 47 -0.68 11.14 -23.20
CA VAL A 47 0.36 10.11 -23.13
C VAL A 47 0.13 8.98 -24.13
N ASN A 48 -1.11 8.50 -24.25
CA ASN A 48 -1.44 7.28 -25.00
C ASN A 48 -2.17 7.55 -26.34
N GLY A 49 -2.55 8.81 -26.61
CA GLY A 49 -3.33 9.17 -27.82
C GLY A 49 -4.81 8.77 -27.74
N SER A 50 -5.27 8.22 -26.63
CA SER A 50 -6.66 7.80 -26.39
C SER A 50 -6.99 7.93 -24.90
N GLU A 51 -8.28 7.81 -24.53
CA GLU A 51 -8.71 7.78 -23.15
C GLU A 51 -8.51 6.41 -22.46
N GLU A 52 -7.79 5.48 -23.12
CA GLU A 52 -7.56 4.12 -22.61
C GLU A 52 -6.08 3.82 -22.44
N THR A 53 -5.76 3.00 -21.45
CA THR A 53 -4.44 2.40 -21.23
C THR A 53 -4.60 0.90 -20.97
N THR A 54 -3.51 0.15 -21.12
CA THR A 54 -3.51 -1.30 -20.85
C THR A 54 -2.41 -1.63 -19.83
N ILE A 55 -2.79 -2.32 -18.76
CA ILE A 55 -1.88 -2.81 -17.73
C ILE A 55 -2.27 -4.25 -17.34
N ASP A 56 -1.31 -5.16 -17.25
CA ASP A 56 -1.52 -6.58 -16.93
C ASP A 56 -2.62 -7.25 -17.81
N GLY A 57 -2.69 -6.87 -19.08
CA GLY A 57 -3.70 -7.39 -20.02
C GLY A 57 -5.12 -6.83 -19.80
N LYS A 58 -5.31 -5.89 -18.89
CA LYS A 58 -6.59 -5.24 -18.63
C LYS A 58 -6.62 -3.87 -19.28
N THR A 59 -7.66 -3.58 -20.05
CA THR A 59 -7.91 -2.22 -20.57
C THR A 59 -8.63 -1.41 -19.52
N ILE A 60 -8.08 -0.23 -19.22
CA ILE A 60 -8.64 0.74 -18.26
C ILE A 60 -9.02 1.99 -19.06
N SER A 61 -10.28 2.39 -18.94
CA SER A 61 -10.78 3.62 -19.59
C SER A 61 -10.84 4.76 -18.59
N PHE A 62 -10.17 5.85 -18.94
CA PHE A 62 -10.22 7.13 -18.20
C PHE A 62 -11.28 8.08 -18.73
N LYS A 63 -12.19 7.59 -19.58
CA LYS A 63 -13.32 8.38 -20.09
C LYS A 63 -14.32 8.66 -18.98
N ALA A 64 -14.64 9.94 -18.79
CA ALA A 64 -15.66 10.40 -17.84
C ALA A 64 -17.09 10.04 -18.31
N PRO A 65 -18.07 9.86 -17.38
CA PRO A 65 -17.93 9.94 -15.92
C PRO A 65 -17.49 8.61 -15.28
N TYR A 66 -16.77 8.69 -14.16
CA TYR A 66 -16.42 7.51 -13.37
C TYR A 66 -17.56 7.11 -12.43
N ARG A 67 -17.60 5.84 -12.05
CA ARG A 67 -18.54 5.34 -11.03
C ARG A 67 -18.27 6.04 -9.70
N ARG A 68 -19.35 6.40 -8.98
CA ARG A 68 -19.32 6.92 -7.61
C ARG A 68 -20.06 5.95 -6.72
N LEU A 69 -19.40 5.47 -5.65
CA LEU A 69 -19.93 4.41 -4.79
C LEU A 69 -19.55 4.71 -3.34
N PRO A 70 -20.54 4.93 -2.43
CA PRO A 70 -20.27 5.05 -1.00
C PRO A 70 -19.55 3.81 -0.46
N ILE A 71 -18.58 4.01 0.45
CA ILE A 71 -17.76 2.89 0.98
C ILE A 71 -18.62 1.79 1.63
N LEU A 72 -19.63 2.16 2.39
CA LEU A 72 -20.51 1.19 3.04
C LEU A 72 -21.36 0.41 2.03
N ASP A 73 -21.76 1.05 0.93
CA ASP A 73 -22.46 0.37 -0.17
C ASP A 73 -21.51 -0.57 -0.93
N ALA A 74 -20.24 -0.18 -1.11
CA ALA A 74 -19.23 -1.04 -1.70
C ALA A 74 -19.03 -2.32 -0.88
N ILE A 75 -18.92 -2.18 0.44
CA ILE A 75 -18.80 -3.33 1.34
C ILE A 75 -20.05 -4.21 1.25
N LYS A 76 -21.24 -3.60 1.28
CA LYS A 76 -22.50 -4.33 1.15
C LYS A 76 -22.61 -5.09 -0.17
N GLU A 77 -22.22 -4.49 -1.29
CA GLU A 77 -22.22 -5.14 -2.61
C GLU A 77 -21.30 -6.38 -2.64
N LYS A 78 -20.18 -6.35 -1.93
CA LYS A 78 -19.16 -7.41 -1.99
C LYS A 78 -19.35 -8.49 -0.94
N THR A 79 -19.74 -8.11 0.26
CA THR A 79 -19.82 -9.03 1.41
C THR A 79 -21.25 -9.45 1.74
N GLY A 80 -22.26 -8.69 1.30
CA GLY A 80 -23.66 -8.85 1.68
C GLY A 80 -24.01 -8.19 3.02
N TYR A 81 -23.05 -7.69 3.79
CA TYR A 81 -23.27 -7.07 5.08
C TYR A 81 -23.48 -5.56 4.96
N ASP A 82 -24.59 -5.08 5.50
CA ASP A 82 -24.87 -3.65 5.64
C ASP A 82 -24.29 -3.14 6.96
N LEU A 83 -23.29 -2.28 6.88
CA LEU A 83 -22.61 -1.70 8.05
C LEU A 83 -23.19 -0.34 8.46
N ASN A 84 -24.17 0.19 7.72
CA ASN A 84 -24.74 1.50 8.02
C ASN A 84 -25.42 1.51 9.40
N GLY A 85 -25.04 2.46 10.25
CA GLY A 85 -25.56 2.62 11.61
C GLY A 85 -25.12 1.56 12.63
N LYS A 86 -24.26 0.60 12.25
CA LYS A 86 -23.75 -0.42 13.17
C LYS A 86 -22.76 0.14 14.18
N SER A 87 -22.80 -0.42 15.40
CA SER A 87 -21.81 -0.18 16.43
C SER A 87 -20.48 -0.88 16.12
N GLU A 88 -19.43 -0.54 16.87
CA GLU A 88 -18.13 -1.21 16.74
C GLU A 88 -18.25 -2.72 17.02
N GLU A 89 -18.98 -3.10 18.05
CA GLU A 89 -19.19 -4.51 18.44
C GLU A 89 -19.90 -5.31 17.35
N GLU A 90 -20.92 -4.71 16.71
CA GLU A 90 -21.63 -5.33 15.60
C GLU A 90 -20.73 -5.52 14.38
N ILE A 91 -19.82 -4.56 14.10
CA ILE A 91 -18.86 -4.67 13.00
C ILE A 91 -17.81 -5.74 13.33
N ARG A 92 -17.32 -5.82 14.59
CA ARG A 92 -16.43 -6.91 15.05
C ARG A 92 -17.08 -8.29 14.84
N GLN A 93 -18.38 -8.39 15.06
CA GLN A 93 -19.10 -9.64 14.81
C GLN A 93 -19.12 -9.96 13.31
N VAL A 94 -19.35 -8.98 12.44
CA VAL A 94 -19.26 -9.16 10.98
C VAL A 94 -17.86 -9.61 10.55
N CYS A 95 -16.78 -9.03 11.08
CA CYS A 95 -15.42 -9.46 10.80
C CYS A 95 -15.20 -10.95 11.17
N LYS A 96 -15.73 -11.39 12.33
CA LYS A 96 -15.65 -12.82 12.72
C LYS A 96 -16.41 -13.73 11.76
N GLU A 97 -17.58 -13.32 11.30
CA GLU A 97 -18.39 -14.07 10.32
C GLU A 97 -17.68 -14.15 8.96
N LEU A 98 -16.96 -13.09 8.58
CA LEU A 98 -16.10 -13.04 7.39
C LEU A 98 -14.76 -13.77 7.58
N LYS A 99 -14.48 -14.29 8.80
CA LYS A 99 -13.25 -15.02 9.17
C LYS A 99 -11.98 -14.17 9.05
N MET A 100 -12.10 -12.88 9.30
CA MET A 100 -10.98 -11.94 9.33
C MET A 100 -10.21 -12.06 10.64
N GLU A 101 -8.91 -11.91 10.58
CA GLU A 101 -8.06 -11.70 11.76
C GLU A 101 -8.13 -10.22 12.16
N ILE A 102 -8.67 -9.93 13.33
CA ILE A 102 -8.81 -8.56 13.85
C ILE A 102 -8.17 -8.47 15.23
N ASP A 103 -7.58 -7.31 15.52
CA ASP A 103 -6.99 -6.97 16.80
C ASP A 103 -8.02 -6.25 17.69
N ASP A 104 -7.93 -6.43 19.02
CA ASP A 104 -8.82 -5.81 19.99
C ASP A 104 -8.61 -4.28 20.08
N THR A 105 -7.47 -3.77 19.63
CA THR A 105 -7.14 -2.33 19.58
C THR A 105 -7.81 -1.59 18.42
N MET A 106 -8.26 -2.30 17.38
CA MET A 106 -8.90 -1.71 16.21
C MET A 106 -10.23 -1.05 16.58
N GLY A 107 -10.34 0.26 16.35
CA GLY A 107 -11.60 0.98 16.45
C GLY A 107 -12.52 0.77 15.24
N LYS A 108 -13.75 1.28 15.31
CA LYS A 108 -14.78 1.13 14.26
C LYS A 108 -14.27 1.51 12.87
N GLY A 109 -13.54 2.64 12.73
CA GLY A 109 -13.01 3.09 11.45
C GLY A 109 -12.03 2.08 10.86
N LYS A 110 -11.10 1.57 11.66
CA LYS A 110 -10.09 0.59 11.21
C LYS A 110 -10.74 -0.73 10.80
N LEU A 111 -11.76 -1.20 11.53
CA LEU A 111 -12.49 -2.42 11.15
C LEU A 111 -13.18 -2.29 9.78
N ILE A 112 -13.78 -1.12 9.49
CA ILE A 112 -14.39 -0.85 8.17
C ILE A 112 -13.32 -0.83 7.07
N ASP A 113 -12.17 -0.22 7.35
CA ASP A 113 -11.02 -0.14 6.45
C ASP A 113 -10.47 -1.53 6.09
N GLU A 114 -10.28 -2.39 7.10
CA GLU A 114 -9.83 -3.77 6.89
C GLU A 114 -10.83 -4.59 6.05
N ILE A 115 -12.15 -4.47 6.31
CA ILE A 115 -13.17 -5.14 5.49
C ILE A 115 -13.11 -4.63 4.04
N PHE A 116 -12.97 -3.32 3.84
CA PHE A 116 -12.89 -2.73 2.52
C PHE A 116 -11.62 -3.18 1.79
N GLY A 117 -10.46 -3.14 2.45
CA GLY A 117 -9.18 -3.57 1.89
C GLY A 117 -9.21 -5.02 1.43
N GLU A 118 -9.73 -5.93 2.26
CA GLU A 118 -9.72 -7.36 1.96
C GLU A 118 -10.74 -7.76 0.88
N PHE A 119 -11.96 -7.22 0.93
CA PHE A 119 -13.05 -7.69 0.05
C PHE A 119 -13.37 -6.79 -1.14
N CYS A 120 -13.01 -5.50 -1.09
CA CYS A 120 -13.47 -4.53 -2.07
C CYS A 120 -12.34 -3.96 -2.93
N GLU A 121 -11.24 -3.48 -2.32
CA GLU A 121 -10.20 -2.69 -2.98
C GLU A 121 -9.71 -3.31 -4.29
N GLY A 122 -9.26 -4.57 -4.24
CA GLY A 122 -8.71 -5.29 -5.39
C GLY A 122 -9.71 -5.54 -6.53
N THR A 123 -11.00 -5.29 -6.33
CA THR A 123 -12.05 -5.54 -7.32
C THR A 123 -12.32 -4.36 -8.25
N PHE A 124 -11.85 -3.15 -7.90
CA PHE A 124 -12.08 -1.94 -8.69
C PHE A 124 -11.03 -1.79 -9.80
N ILE A 125 -11.28 -2.40 -10.96
CA ILE A 125 -10.37 -2.32 -12.11
C ILE A 125 -10.54 -0.99 -12.84
N GLN A 126 -11.78 -0.61 -13.15
CA GLN A 126 -12.09 0.68 -13.78
C GLN A 126 -12.08 1.81 -12.75
N PRO A 127 -11.74 3.04 -13.15
CA PRO A 127 -11.76 4.19 -12.25
C PRO A 127 -13.09 4.31 -11.52
N THR A 128 -13.04 4.26 -10.20
CA THR A 128 -14.22 4.31 -9.32
C THR A 128 -13.93 5.19 -8.12
N PHE A 129 -14.74 6.22 -7.92
CA PHE A 129 -14.70 7.01 -6.70
C PHE A 129 -15.42 6.25 -5.58
N ILE A 130 -14.68 5.89 -4.54
CA ILE A 130 -15.25 5.43 -3.29
C ILE A 130 -15.49 6.66 -2.43
N THR A 131 -16.74 6.89 -2.00
CA THR A 131 -17.16 8.15 -1.38
C THR A 131 -17.73 7.95 0.02
N ASP A 132 -17.98 9.06 0.72
CA ASP A 132 -18.78 9.11 1.94
C ASP A 132 -18.20 8.23 3.06
N TYR A 133 -16.93 8.42 3.35
CA TYR A 133 -16.22 7.70 4.41
C TYR A 133 -16.77 8.08 5.80
N PRO A 134 -16.84 7.13 6.75
CA PRO A 134 -17.16 7.43 8.14
C PRO A 134 -16.22 8.47 8.76
N VAL A 135 -16.75 9.25 9.69
CA VAL A 135 -16.01 10.30 10.40
C VAL A 135 -14.76 9.75 11.08
N GLU A 136 -14.87 8.56 11.65
CA GLU A 136 -13.80 7.88 12.37
C GLU A 136 -12.57 7.58 11.49
N MET A 137 -12.76 7.49 10.17
CA MET A 137 -11.71 7.24 9.18
C MET A 137 -11.11 8.53 8.59
N SER A 138 -11.60 9.69 8.96
CA SER A 138 -11.35 10.93 8.21
C SER A 138 -11.17 12.14 9.13
N PRO A 139 -10.08 12.20 9.94
CA PRO A 139 -9.91 13.21 10.98
C PRO A 139 -9.73 14.64 10.47
N LEU A 140 -9.36 14.84 9.20
CA LEU A 140 -9.12 16.15 8.59
C LEU A 140 -10.23 16.58 7.60
N THR A 141 -11.30 15.78 7.52
CA THR A 141 -12.33 15.97 6.50
C THR A 141 -13.58 16.57 7.08
N LYS A 142 -14.21 17.49 6.34
CA LYS A 142 -15.47 18.09 6.69
C LYS A 142 -16.61 17.05 6.78
N MET A 143 -17.46 17.19 7.79
CA MET A 143 -18.66 16.36 7.88
C MET A 143 -19.54 16.50 6.64
N HIS A 144 -20.14 15.40 6.23
CA HIS A 144 -21.05 15.40 5.09
C HIS A 144 -22.29 16.26 5.39
N ARG A 145 -22.61 17.22 4.49
CA ARG A 145 -23.66 18.22 4.67
C ARG A 145 -25.09 17.67 4.85
N SER A 146 -25.34 16.41 4.46
CA SER A 146 -26.67 15.80 4.49
C SER A 146 -26.70 14.36 5.00
N LYS A 147 -25.56 13.75 5.35
CA LYS A 147 -25.45 12.37 5.83
C LYS A 147 -24.70 12.36 7.17
N PRO A 148 -25.40 12.37 8.31
CA PRO A 148 -24.76 12.36 9.63
C PRO A 148 -23.82 11.15 9.80
N GLY A 149 -22.67 11.37 10.44
CA GLY A 149 -21.67 10.32 10.70
C GLY A 149 -20.74 10.01 9.51
N LEU A 150 -20.98 10.62 8.35
CA LEU A 150 -20.13 10.50 7.16
C LEU A 150 -19.40 11.82 6.86
N THR A 151 -18.43 11.75 5.98
CA THR A 151 -17.59 12.87 5.56
C THR A 151 -17.65 13.10 4.06
N GLU A 152 -17.33 14.32 3.62
CA GLU A 152 -17.20 14.70 2.21
C GLU A 152 -15.80 14.30 1.69
N ARG A 153 -15.53 12.99 1.58
CA ARG A 153 -14.27 12.39 1.14
C ARG A 153 -14.50 11.43 -0.01
N PHE A 154 -13.53 11.34 -0.89
CA PHE A 154 -13.42 10.22 -1.82
C PHE A 154 -11.99 9.71 -1.94
N GLU A 155 -11.85 8.44 -2.25
CA GLU A 155 -10.66 7.86 -2.83
C GLU A 155 -10.96 7.38 -4.25
N LEU A 156 -10.02 7.60 -5.16
CA LEU A 156 -10.14 7.09 -6.52
C LEU A 156 -9.40 5.77 -6.64
N MET A 157 -10.16 4.69 -6.80
CA MET A 157 -9.63 3.35 -7.04
C MET A 157 -9.47 3.10 -8.54
N VAL A 158 -8.29 2.61 -8.94
CA VAL A 158 -7.98 2.21 -10.33
C VAL A 158 -7.07 0.98 -10.29
N ASN A 159 -7.41 -0.04 -11.05
CA ASN A 159 -6.69 -1.32 -11.10
C ASN A 159 -6.43 -1.96 -9.72
N GLY A 160 -7.43 -1.87 -8.84
CA GLY A 160 -7.39 -2.43 -7.49
C GLY A 160 -6.48 -1.69 -6.52
N LYS A 161 -6.19 -0.40 -6.77
CA LYS A 161 -5.35 0.45 -5.90
C LYS A 161 -5.86 1.87 -5.84
N GLU A 162 -5.66 2.51 -4.68
CA GLU A 162 -5.85 3.94 -4.51
C GLU A 162 -4.88 4.72 -5.39
N LEU A 163 -5.42 5.58 -6.26
CA LEU A 163 -4.66 6.52 -7.09
C LEU A 163 -4.66 7.93 -6.50
N ALA A 164 -5.79 8.35 -5.93
CA ALA A 164 -5.95 9.69 -5.37
C ALA A 164 -6.88 9.67 -4.16
N ASN A 165 -6.66 10.60 -3.23
CA ASN A 165 -7.48 10.85 -2.06
C ASN A 165 -7.82 12.34 -1.98
N ALA A 166 -9.09 12.67 -1.78
CA ALA A 166 -9.55 14.04 -1.78
C ALA A 166 -10.76 14.23 -0.87
N TYR A 167 -10.91 15.46 -0.37
CA TYR A 167 -12.04 15.80 0.48
C TYR A 167 -12.33 17.30 0.48
N SER A 168 -13.52 17.65 1.00
CA SER A 168 -13.77 18.99 1.49
C SER A 168 -13.02 19.17 2.81
N GLU A 169 -12.12 20.15 2.88
CA GLU A 169 -11.27 20.37 4.04
C GLU A 169 -12.08 20.74 5.28
N LEU A 170 -11.73 20.16 6.43
CA LEU A 170 -12.28 20.58 7.71
C LEU A 170 -11.68 21.94 8.08
N ASN A 171 -12.49 22.98 8.05
CA ASN A 171 -12.06 24.35 8.28
C ASN A 171 -12.65 24.98 9.56
N ASP A 172 -13.31 24.16 10.42
CA ASP A 172 -13.78 24.56 11.73
C ASP A 172 -12.73 24.15 12.78
N PRO A 173 -12.06 25.10 13.46
CA PRO A 173 -11.02 24.77 14.44
C PRO A 173 -11.55 24.04 15.67
N ILE A 174 -12.84 24.20 16.02
CA ILE A 174 -13.45 23.54 17.19
C ILE A 174 -13.67 22.05 16.86
N ASP A 175 -14.31 21.76 15.73
CA ASP A 175 -14.49 20.38 15.25
C ASP A 175 -13.13 19.69 15.06
N GLN A 176 -12.14 20.40 14.48
CA GLN A 176 -10.80 19.85 14.28
C GLN A 176 -10.11 19.49 15.61
N GLU A 177 -10.25 20.33 16.63
CA GLU A 177 -9.69 20.03 17.96
C GLU A 177 -10.35 18.77 18.58
N GLU A 178 -11.66 18.61 18.41
CA GLU A 178 -12.37 17.42 18.88
C GLU A 178 -11.90 16.16 18.17
N ARG A 179 -11.71 16.23 16.83
CA ARG A 179 -11.15 15.11 16.05
C ARG A 179 -9.76 14.69 16.50
N PHE A 180 -8.87 15.66 16.77
CA PHE A 180 -7.55 15.37 17.30
C PHE A 180 -7.59 14.71 18.69
N LYS A 181 -8.53 15.14 19.57
CA LYS A 181 -8.74 14.50 20.87
C LYS A 181 -9.22 13.05 20.73
N ASP A 182 -10.07 12.78 19.77
CA ASP A 182 -10.55 11.42 19.50
C ASP A 182 -9.42 10.54 18.96
N GLN A 183 -8.58 11.06 18.05
CA GLN A 183 -7.38 10.36 17.59
C GLN A 183 -6.40 10.06 18.73
N LEU A 184 -6.17 11.01 19.63
CA LEU A 184 -5.32 10.79 20.80
C LEU A 184 -5.83 9.65 21.69
N ARG A 185 -7.15 9.54 21.90
CA ARG A 185 -7.76 8.43 22.64
C ARG A 185 -7.55 7.07 21.98
N LEU A 186 -7.50 7.02 20.64
CA LEU A 186 -7.17 5.80 19.88
C LEU A 186 -5.69 5.44 20.05
N SER A 187 -4.79 6.42 20.01
CA SER A 187 -3.36 6.22 20.28
C SER A 187 -3.09 5.65 21.67
N GLU A 188 -3.81 6.16 22.69
CA GLU A 188 -3.71 5.63 24.07
C GLU A 188 -4.16 4.17 24.19
N LYS A 189 -4.96 3.69 23.26
CA LYS A 189 -5.38 2.27 23.17
C LYS A 189 -4.43 1.41 22.34
N GLY A 190 -3.34 1.98 21.78
CA GLY A 190 -2.33 1.26 21.02
C GLY A 190 -2.45 1.39 19.50
N ASP A 191 -3.21 2.35 18.99
CA ASP A 191 -3.22 2.69 17.57
C ASP A 191 -2.00 3.57 17.24
N ASP A 192 -0.98 2.97 16.62
CA ASP A 192 0.27 3.65 16.28
C ASP A 192 0.12 4.64 15.10
N GLU A 193 -0.99 4.58 14.36
CA GLU A 193 -1.28 5.48 13.24
C GLU A 193 -2.05 6.74 13.68
N ALA A 194 -2.49 6.80 14.94
CA ALA A 194 -3.29 7.90 15.46
C ALA A 194 -2.47 9.20 15.58
N MET A 195 -3.10 10.30 15.19
CA MET A 195 -2.48 11.63 15.13
C MET A 195 -2.35 12.27 16.52
N PHE A 196 -1.26 13.03 16.74
CA PHE A 196 -1.11 13.91 17.90
C PHE A 196 -1.81 15.26 17.66
N ILE A 197 -2.05 16.02 18.74
CA ILE A 197 -2.67 17.36 18.65
C ILE A 197 -1.64 18.37 18.14
N ASP A 198 -1.83 18.87 16.91
CA ASP A 198 -1.04 19.95 16.33
C ASP A 198 -1.66 21.31 16.69
N GLN A 199 -1.08 21.96 17.71
CA GLN A 199 -1.56 23.26 18.19
C GLN A 199 -1.31 24.40 17.20
N ASP A 200 -0.26 24.30 16.38
CA ASP A 200 0.04 25.31 15.36
C ASP A 200 -0.95 25.23 14.20
N PHE A 201 -1.34 24.02 13.84
CA PHE A 201 -2.39 23.79 12.83
C PHE A 201 -3.76 24.34 13.31
N LEU A 202 -4.16 24.04 14.56
CA LEU A 202 -5.40 24.58 15.13
C LEU A 202 -5.37 26.12 15.18
N ARG A 203 -4.26 26.71 15.60
CA ARG A 203 -4.08 28.16 15.61
C ARG A 203 -4.18 28.75 14.22
N ALA A 204 -3.61 28.08 13.20
CA ALA A 204 -3.70 28.54 11.82
C ALA A 204 -5.17 28.55 11.32
N LEU A 205 -5.96 27.50 11.65
CA LEU A 205 -7.39 27.46 11.32
C LEU A 205 -8.19 28.60 11.97
N GLN A 206 -7.82 29.03 13.18
CA GLN A 206 -8.48 30.14 13.88
C GLN A 206 -8.32 31.49 13.17
N PHE A 207 -7.25 31.69 12.36
CA PHE A 207 -7.11 32.87 11.50
C PHE A 207 -8.10 32.91 10.33
N GLY A 208 -8.73 31.80 10.04
CA GLY A 208 -9.75 31.62 9.03
C GLY A 208 -9.24 30.93 7.77
N MET A 209 -9.84 29.78 7.47
CA MET A 209 -9.65 29.04 6.23
C MET A 209 -10.94 29.07 5.42
N PRO A 210 -10.95 29.55 4.16
CA PRO A 210 -12.15 29.49 3.32
C PRO A 210 -12.55 28.03 3.07
N PRO A 211 -13.83 27.76 2.75
CA PRO A 211 -14.22 26.44 2.25
C PRO A 211 -13.30 26.03 1.10
N THR A 212 -12.66 24.87 1.23
CA THR A 212 -11.61 24.42 0.31
C THR A 212 -11.79 22.92 0.05
N SER A 213 -11.45 22.47 -1.14
CA SER A 213 -11.26 21.04 -1.42
C SER A 213 -9.82 20.77 -1.78
N GLY A 214 -9.23 19.77 -1.16
CA GLY A 214 -7.88 19.28 -1.42
C GLY A 214 -7.89 17.91 -2.06
N ILE A 215 -6.83 17.61 -2.82
CA ILE A 215 -6.56 16.30 -3.41
C ILE A 215 -5.07 15.98 -3.39
N GLY A 216 -4.73 14.74 -3.03
CA GLY A 216 -3.44 14.13 -3.26
C GLY A 216 -3.53 13.08 -4.36
N ILE A 217 -2.61 13.12 -5.33
CA ILE A 217 -2.53 12.13 -6.42
C ILE A 217 -1.15 11.49 -6.40
N GLY A 218 -1.09 10.16 -6.34
CA GLY A 218 0.16 9.38 -6.42
C GLY A 218 0.71 9.40 -7.85
N ILE A 219 1.75 10.20 -8.09
CA ILE A 219 2.32 10.37 -9.44
C ILE A 219 3.00 9.09 -9.94
N ASP A 220 3.66 8.36 -9.06
CA ASP A 220 4.32 7.11 -9.46
C ASP A 220 3.29 6.07 -9.87
N ARG A 221 2.18 5.93 -9.11
CA ARG A 221 1.05 5.05 -9.48
C ARG A 221 0.37 5.50 -10.77
N LEU A 222 0.17 6.80 -10.96
CA LEU A 222 -0.36 7.35 -12.21
C LEU A 222 0.57 7.01 -13.39
N THR A 223 1.87 7.14 -13.21
CA THR A 223 2.87 6.80 -14.24
C THR A 223 2.83 5.30 -14.57
N MET A 224 2.71 4.42 -13.56
CA MET A 224 2.51 2.98 -13.80
C MET A 224 1.30 2.72 -14.70
N LEU A 225 0.15 3.33 -14.39
CA LEU A 225 -1.08 3.16 -15.17
C LEU A 225 -0.90 3.67 -16.60
N MET A 226 -0.33 4.86 -16.79
CA MET A 226 -0.16 5.47 -18.11
C MET A 226 0.85 4.77 -18.99
N THR A 227 1.84 4.09 -18.39
CA THR A 227 2.91 3.36 -19.11
C THR A 227 2.73 1.84 -19.13
N GLY A 228 1.65 1.33 -18.54
CA GLY A 228 1.35 -0.11 -18.47
C GLY A 228 2.36 -0.90 -17.63
N LYS A 229 2.95 -0.27 -16.60
CA LYS A 229 3.95 -0.90 -15.72
C LYS A 229 3.32 -1.44 -14.46
N SER A 230 3.69 -2.68 -14.09
CA SER A 230 3.10 -3.39 -12.95
C SER A 230 3.86 -3.19 -11.64
N TYR A 231 5.09 -2.67 -11.71
CA TYR A 231 5.96 -2.47 -10.55
C TYR A 231 6.38 -1.02 -10.43
N ILE A 232 6.26 -0.45 -9.23
CA ILE A 232 6.64 0.95 -8.95
C ILE A 232 8.13 1.21 -9.26
N GLN A 233 9.00 0.21 -9.08
CA GLN A 233 10.41 0.30 -9.38
C GLN A 233 10.70 0.56 -10.87
N GLU A 234 9.78 0.19 -11.78
CA GLU A 234 9.94 0.42 -13.22
C GLU A 234 9.73 1.88 -13.64
N VAL A 235 9.10 2.68 -12.78
CA VAL A 235 8.81 4.10 -13.03
C VAL A 235 9.61 5.07 -12.16
N LEU A 236 10.46 4.54 -11.27
CA LEU A 236 11.38 5.32 -10.45
C LEU A 236 12.77 5.29 -11.05
N PHE A 237 13.44 6.45 -11.13
CA PHE A 237 14.83 6.50 -11.63
C PHE A 237 15.82 5.82 -10.69
N PHE A 238 15.60 5.93 -9.38
CA PHE A 238 16.46 5.36 -8.34
C PHE A 238 15.59 4.67 -7.27
N PRO A 239 14.99 3.50 -7.60
CA PRO A 239 14.19 2.77 -6.63
C PRO A 239 15.09 2.25 -5.50
N GLN A 240 14.57 2.21 -4.29
CA GLN A 240 15.26 1.53 -3.21
C GLN A 240 15.25 0.02 -3.50
N MET A 241 16.43 -0.58 -3.40
CA MET A 241 16.61 -2.02 -3.57
C MET A 241 16.86 -2.65 -2.20
N ARG A 242 16.35 -3.86 -1.99
CA ARG A 242 16.73 -4.62 -0.80
C ARG A 242 18.22 -4.85 -0.83
N PRO A 243 18.95 -4.63 0.30
CA PRO A 243 20.36 -4.98 0.36
C PRO A 243 20.55 -6.44 -0.07
N GLU A 244 21.48 -6.68 -0.95
CA GLU A 244 21.92 -8.05 -1.22
C GLU A 244 22.38 -8.64 0.11
N LYS A 245 21.86 -9.82 0.48
CA LYS A 245 22.43 -10.61 1.57
C LYS A 245 23.78 -11.10 1.08
N ILE A 246 24.82 -10.29 1.32
CA ILE A 246 26.20 -10.75 1.15
C ILE A 246 26.39 -11.82 2.22
N THR A 247 26.20 -13.07 1.85
CA THR A 247 26.58 -14.18 2.72
C THR A 247 28.11 -14.24 2.64
N PRO A 248 28.83 -14.02 3.75
CA PRO A 248 30.28 -14.11 3.74
C PRO A 248 30.68 -15.47 3.16
N LYS A 249 31.60 -15.45 2.19
CA LYS A 249 32.17 -16.68 1.64
C LYS A 249 33.63 -16.76 2.00
N ASP A 250 34.03 -17.91 2.52
CA ASP A 250 35.46 -18.17 2.69
C ASP A 250 36.17 -18.33 1.35
N ALA A 251 37.41 -17.88 1.30
CA ALA A 251 38.25 -18.07 0.13
C ALA A 251 38.49 -19.58 -0.11
N PRO A 252 38.64 -20.03 -1.37
CA PRO A 252 38.90 -21.42 -1.71
C PRO A 252 40.03 -22.04 -0.91
N ALA A 253 41.10 -21.28 -0.62
CA ALA A 253 42.25 -21.74 0.15
C ALA A 253 41.88 -22.35 1.51
N LYS A 254 40.88 -21.80 2.22
CA LYS A 254 40.41 -22.33 3.51
C LYS A 254 39.78 -23.72 3.42
N TYR A 255 39.08 -24.00 2.34
CA TYR A 255 38.50 -25.31 2.06
C TYR A 255 39.61 -26.33 1.68
N MET A 256 40.61 -25.87 0.93
CA MET A 256 41.76 -26.68 0.53
C MET A 256 42.63 -27.10 1.73
N GLU A 257 42.74 -26.25 2.76
CA GLU A 257 43.37 -26.57 4.05
C GLU A 257 42.72 -27.76 4.75
N LEU A 258 41.45 -28.02 4.48
CA LEU A 258 40.70 -29.18 4.97
C LEU A 258 40.81 -30.42 4.06
N GLY A 259 41.62 -30.35 2.99
CA GLY A 259 41.77 -31.42 2.03
C GLY A 259 40.68 -31.47 0.94
N ILE A 260 39.86 -30.42 0.82
CA ILE A 260 38.82 -30.33 -0.22
C ILE A 260 39.48 -29.89 -1.53
N ALA A 261 39.22 -30.60 -2.62
CA ALA A 261 39.73 -30.23 -3.94
C ALA A 261 39.10 -28.89 -4.41
N GLU A 262 39.89 -28.07 -5.06
CA GLU A 262 39.47 -26.72 -5.48
C GLU A 262 38.19 -26.72 -6.31
N ASP A 263 38.03 -27.68 -7.21
CA ASP A 263 36.84 -27.86 -8.06
C ASP A 263 35.52 -28.06 -7.29
N TRP A 264 35.62 -28.56 -6.05
CA TRP A 264 34.48 -28.80 -5.19
C TRP A 264 34.05 -27.59 -4.35
N VAL A 265 34.90 -26.58 -4.20
CA VAL A 265 34.58 -25.39 -3.40
C VAL A 265 33.35 -24.65 -3.94
N PRO A 266 33.22 -24.37 -5.25
CA PRO A 266 32.02 -23.75 -5.80
C PRO A 266 30.74 -24.58 -5.58
N VAL A 267 30.85 -25.90 -5.59
CA VAL A 267 29.76 -26.85 -5.42
C VAL A 267 29.28 -26.81 -3.95
N ILE A 268 30.21 -26.84 -3.01
CA ILE A 268 29.96 -26.75 -1.57
C ILE A 268 29.28 -25.41 -1.23
N GLN A 269 29.80 -24.30 -1.74
CA GLN A 269 29.22 -22.98 -1.54
C GLN A 269 27.81 -22.88 -2.17
N LYS A 270 27.59 -23.51 -3.31
CA LYS A 270 26.28 -23.56 -3.98
C LYS A 270 25.28 -24.45 -3.25
N ALA A 271 25.74 -25.41 -2.47
CA ALA A 271 24.95 -26.21 -1.56
C ALA A 271 24.54 -25.46 -0.28
N GLY A 272 25.05 -24.22 -0.08
CA GLY A 272 24.72 -23.36 1.05
C GLY A 272 25.80 -23.29 2.14
N TYR A 273 26.91 -24.05 2.01
CA TYR A 273 28.04 -24.05 2.93
C TYR A 273 29.07 -23.01 2.49
N ASN A 274 28.78 -21.74 2.77
CA ASN A 274 29.56 -20.61 2.27
C ASN A 274 30.87 -20.36 3.02
N THR A 275 30.94 -20.85 4.28
CA THR A 275 32.15 -20.81 5.11
C THR A 275 32.49 -22.20 5.59
N VAL A 276 33.77 -22.39 5.96
CA VAL A 276 34.24 -23.67 6.61
C VAL A 276 33.47 -23.94 7.90
N ALA A 277 33.09 -22.87 8.62
CA ALA A 277 32.30 -23.00 9.84
C ALA A 277 30.89 -23.58 9.58
N ASP A 278 30.30 -23.32 8.42
CA ASP A 278 28.97 -23.89 8.09
C ASP A 278 28.98 -25.43 7.96
N MET A 279 30.15 -26.02 7.81
CA MET A 279 30.31 -27.49 7.69
C MET A 279 30.64 -28.20 9.01
N GLN A 280 31.05 -27.46 10.07
CA GLN A 280 31.60 -28.08 11.31
C GLN A 280 30.61 -28.99 12.03
N ASP A 281 29.33 -28.60 12.08
CA ASP A 281 28.29 -29.32 12.81
C ASP A 281 27.35 -30.12 11.89
N VAL A 282 27.70 -30.26 10.61
CA VAL A 282 26.86 -30.95 9.62
C VAL A 282 27.20 -32.43 9.61
N ASN A 283 26.14 -33.24 9.62
CA ASN A 283 26.31 -34.68 9.45
C ASN A 283 27.00 -35.00 8.11
N PRO A 284 28.11 -35.76 8.09
CA PRO A 284 28.89 -36.06 6.89
C PRO A 284 28.07 -36.64 5.73
N GLN A 285 27.10 -37.51 6.04
CA GLN A 285 26.23 -38.14 5.05
C GLN A 285 25.31 -37.10 4.41
N LYS A 286 24.80 -36.15 5.21
CA LYS A 286 23.97 -35.04 4.69
C LYS A 286 24.79 -34.11 3.80
N LEU A 287 25.98 -33.67 4.23
CA LEU A 287 26.88 -32.88 3.46
C LEU A 287 27.19 -33.55 2.10
N HIS A 288 27.54 -34.82 2.11
CA HIS A 288 27.79 -35.59 0.89
C HIS A 288 26.56 -35.63 -0.04
N GLN A 289 25.36 -35.88 0.50
CA GLN A 289 24.11 -35.85 -0.27
C GLN A 289 23.87 -34.51 -0.92
N ASP A 290 24.05 -33.41 -0.19
CA ASP A 290 23.78 -32.07 -0.65
C ASP A 290 24.73 -31.67 -1.82
N ILE A 291 26.05 -31.93 -1.66
CA ILE A 291 27.04 -31.62 -2.67
C ILE A 291 26.92 -32.50 -3.94
N CYS A 292 26.66 -33.80 -3.77
CA CYS A 292 26.39 -34.70 -4.89
C CYS A 292 25.08 -34.32 -5.64
N GLY A 293 24.08 -33.88 -4.87
CA GLY A 293 22.83 -33.37 -5.42
C GLY A 293 23.03 -32.13 -6.30
N ILE A 294 23.87 -31.18 -5.88
CA ILE A 294 24.26 -30.00 -6.66
C ILE A 294 25.04 -30.39 -7.92
N ASN A 295 26.05 -31.29 -7.79
CA ASN A 295 26.83 -31.81 -8.91
C ASN A 295 25.91 -32.38 -10.01
N LYS A 296 24.96 -33.23 -9.62
CA LYS A 296 23.97 -33.84 -10.54
C LYS A 296 23.03 -32.81 -11.13
N LYS A 297 22.47 -31.93 -10.30
CA LYS A 297 21.50 -30.89 -10.72
C LYS A 297 22.06 -29.96 -11.79
N TYR A 298 23.32 -29.56 -11.64
CA TYR A 298 23.97 -28.59 -12.53
C TYR A 298 24.87 -29.26 -13.58
N LYS A 299 24.91 -30.62 -13.64
CA LYS A 299 25.69 -31.41 -14.61
C LYS A 299 27.17 -30.99 -14.66
N LEU A 300 27.79 -30.86 -13.46
CA LEU A 300 29.16 -30.36 -13.34
C LEU A 300 30.24 -31.42 -13.67
N GLU A 301 29.83 -32.69 -13.86
CA GLU A 301 30.69 -33.82 -14.25
C GLU A 301 31.87 -34.11 -13.32
N LEU A 302 31.81 -33.62 -12.07
CA LEU A 302 32.82 -33.94 -11.06
C LEU A 302 32.64 -35.37 -10.53
N THR A 303 33.78 -36.05 -10.29
CA THR A 303 33.76 -37.37 -9.61
C THR A 303 33.31 -37.19 -8.17
N ASN A 304 32.19 -37.80 -7.78
CA ASN A 304 31.66 -37.66 -6.43
C ASN A 304 32.68 -38.15 -5.39
N PRO A 305 32.91 -37.40 -4.30
CA PRO A 305 33.79 -37.81 -3.22
C PRO A 305 33.24 -39.07 -2.51
N SER A 306 34.11 -39.82 -1.88
CA SER A 306 33.69 -40.85 -0.92
C SER A 306 33.12 -40.19 0.35
N VAL A 307 32.19 -40.83 1.02
CA VAL A 307 31.61 -40.34 2.28
C VAL A 307 32.67 -40.26 3.38
#